data_01cb7de24ed03c103d75385a7761138b
#
_entry.id   01cb7de24ed03c103d75385a7761138b
#
_cell.length_a   1.000
_cell.length_b   1.000
_cell.length_c   1.000
_cell.angle_alpha   90.00
_cell.angle_beta   90.00
_cell.angle_gamma   90.00
#
_symmetry.space_group_name_H-M   'P 1'
#
loop_
_entity.id
_entity.type
_entity.pdbx_description
1 polymer ?
#
loop_
_entity_poly.entity_id
_entity_poly.type
_entity_poly.pdbx_seq_one_letter_code
_entity_poly.pdbx_strand_id
1 'polypeptide(L)'
;MTKTIQLAQSKYTPAKLGEEVYLSEKLDGVPVRFDFRVNMVGNGVDLITMRTRQDEFPNSCQFILAKLMQRINAFLVVRDATTQKTWAHSTMTLIGEVTHEDYTAFKDISGVVRRQTPQSGLILNLFDFNTSLATLPFAKRLFLMQTMIPMNTQEVRRIVQVACHKKDIDGLFDAFMAQKPSAEGMIVRDANGKFEPGKRTWCYQKLLRKPTIDLYVTGFEEATTEAGEPKGMVGRVLVSYKGTEIGCGPGKLTHAERTELWQEWTQWQAAIASGYKTTKWRRMACIQYKEDASYGALREPTFQHWRDDKETPDA
;
A
#
# COMPACT_ATOMS: atom_id res chain seq x y z
N MET A 1 -15.87 -0.43 -15.53
CA MET A 1 -14.47 0.02 -15.70
C MET A 1 -13.53 -1.16 -15.50
N THR A 2 -12.74 -1.50 -16.51
CA THR A 2 -11.81 -2.64 -16.44
C THR A 2 -10.58 -2.19 -15.65
N LYS A 3 -10.37 -2.76 -14.46
CA LYS A 3 -9.14 -2.51 -13.68
C LYS A 3 -7.95 -3.12 -14.43
N THR A 4 -6.95 -2.33 -14.72
CA THR A 4 -5.88 -2.69 -15.66
C THR A 4 -4.51 -2.79 -15.02
N ILE A 5 -4.37 -2.35 -13.76
CA ILE A 5 -3.17 -2.50 -12.95
C ILE A 5 -3.39 -3.65 -11.96
N GLN A 6 -2.42 -4.55 -11.84
CA GLN A 6 -2.46 -5.62 -10.83
C GLN A 6 -2.42 -5.00 -9.43
N LEU A 7 -3.22 -5.55 -8.51
CA LEU A 7 -3.37 -5.02 -7.15
C LEU A 7 -2.65 -5.90 -6.15
N ALA A 8 -1.91 -5.27 -5.23
CA ALA A 8 -1.31 -5.97 -4.11
C ALA A 8 -2.38 -6.45 -3.10
N GLN A 9 -2.19 -7.65 -2.56
CA GLN A 9 -2.95 -8.12 -1.41
C GLN A 9 -2.74 -7.21 -0.21
N SER A 10 -3.81 -6.93 0.51
CA SER A 10 -3.77 -6.10 1.72
C SER A 10 -3.24 -6.85 2.93
N LYS A 11 -3.35 -8.19 2.93
CA LYS A 11 -2.85 -9.06 3.99
C LYS A 11 -1.55 -9.71 3.54
N TYR A 12 -0.49 -9.52 4.33
CA TYR A 12 0.76 -10.26 4.18
C TYR A 12 0.60 -11.70 4.65
N THR A 13 0.91 -12.65 3.80
CA THR A 13 0.79 -14.09 4.07
C THR A 13 1.98 -14.81 3.41
N PRO A 14 3.12 -14.93 4.09
CA PRO A 14 4.34 -15.48 3.51
C PRO A 14 4.22 -16.93 3.05
N ALA A 15 3.33 -17.72 3.67
CA ALA A 15 3.05 -19.10 3.25
C ALA A 15 2.48 -19.22 1.82
N LYS A 16 2.00 -18.12 1.23
CA LYS A 16 1.47 -18.08 -0.14
C LYS A 16 2.49 -17.57 -1.17
N LEU A 17 3.72 -17.31 -0.75
CA LEU A 17 4.83 -16.90 -1.61
C LEU A 17 5.72 -18.10 -1.93
N GLY A 18 6.39 -18.06 -3.09
CA GLY A 18 7.50 -18.95 -3.40
C GLY A 18 8.72 -18.68 -2.52
N GLU A 19 9.79 -19.46 -2.70
CA GLU A 19 11.01 -19.34 -1.89
C GLU A 19 11.79 -18.07 -2.21
N GLU A 20 11.81 -17.65 -3.48
CA GLU A 20 12.48 -16.43 -3.95
C GLU A 20 11.48 -15.30 -4.12
N VAL A 21 11.79 -14.16 -3.55
CA VAL A 21 10.96 -12.96 -3.58
C VAL A 21 11.79 -11.71 -3.83
N TYR A 22 11.10 -10.65 -4.21
CA TYR A 22 11.66 -9.30 -4.34
C TYR A 22 10.95 -8.36 -3.35
N LEU A 23 11.76 -7.59 -2.64
CA LEU A 23 11.31 -6.54 -1.73
C LEU A 23 11.55 -5.17 -2.35
N SER A 24 10.59 -4.29 -2.24
CA SER A 24 10.74 -2.88 -2.60
C SER A 24 9.99 -1.99 -1.62
N GLU A 25 10.42 -0.74 -1.51
CA GLU A 25 9.65 0.27 -0.76
C GLU A 25 8.23 0.39 -1.31
N LYS A 26 7.25 0.46 -0.42
CA LYS A 26 5.89 0.86 -0.78
C LYS A 26 5.81 2.40 -0.77
N LEU A 27 5.75 2.96 -1.97
CA LEU A 27 5.55 4.40 -2.13
C LEU A 27 4.08 4.77 -1.89
N ASP A 28 3.86 5.98 -1.41
CA ASP A 28 2.53 6.57 -1.24
C ASP A 28 2.29 7.60 -2.35
N GLY A 29 1.93 7.14 -3.52
CA GLY A 29 1.74 7.93 -4.73
C GLY A 29 0.52 7.51 -5.53
N VAL A 30 0.44 7.99 -6.77
CA VAL A 30 -0.64 7.65 -7.69
C VAL A 30 -0.17 6.58 -8.67
N PRO A 31 -0.75 5.37 -8.64
CA PRO A 31 -0.37 4.30 -9.56
C PRO A 31 -0.80 4.63 -11.00
N VAL A 32 0.14 4.44 -11.92
CA VAL A 32 -0.04 4.67 -13.35
C VAL A 32 0.51 3.51 -14.17
N ARG A 33 -0.06 3.34 -15.34
CA ARG A 33 0.47 2.45 -16.37
C ARG A 33 0.71 3.23 -17.65
N PHE A 34 1.67 2.77 -18.41
CA PHE A 34 2.01 3.23 -19.75
C PHE A 34 1.90 2.06 -20.71
N ASP A 35 0.97 2.14 -21.63
CA ASP A 35 0.83 1.17 -22.71
C ASP A 35 1.43 1.77 -23.98
N PHE A 36 2.36 1.08 -24.60
CA PHE A 36 2.97 1.50 -25.84
C PHE A 36 3.03 0.35 -26.85
N ARG A 37 2.86 0.71 -28.10
CA ARG A 37 2.97 -0.22 -29.23
C ARG A 37 4.27 0.04 -29.97
N VAL A 38 5.06 -1.00 -30.12
CA VAL A 38 6.28 -0.96 -30.94
C VAL A 38 5.88 -0.90 -32.42
N ASN A 39 6.58 -0.05 -33.21
CA ASN A 39 6.31 0.12 -34.61
C ASN A 39 6.59 -1.15 -35.44
N MET A 40 6.22 -1.11 -36.74
CA MET A 40 6.37 -2.24 -37.66
C MET A 40 7.80 -2.71 -37.85
N VAL A 41 8.77 -1.82 -37.65
CA VAL A 41 10.20 -2.12 -37.82
C VAL A 41 10.84 -2.61 -36.51
N GLY A 42 10.22 -2.33 -35.38
CA GLY A 42 10.72 -2.71 -34.04
C GLY A 42 11.75 -1.75 -33.44
N ASN A 43 11.95 -0.57 -34.06
CA ASN A 43 12.97 0.40 -33.64
C ASN A 43 12.40 1.68 -32.99
N GLY A 44 11.11 1.74 -32.78
CA GLY A 44 10.44 2.88 -32.14
C GLY A 44 9.04 2.56 -31.69
N VAL A 45 8.35 3.55 -31.14
CA VAL A 45 6.98 3.47 -30.61
C VAL A 45 6.03 4.27 -31.49
N ASP A 46 4.97 3.62 -32.00
CA ASP A 46 3.88 4.27 -32.75
C ASP A 46 2.87 4.93 -31.86
N LEU A 47 2.57 4.33 -30.72
CA LEU A 47 1.54 4.78 -29.80
C LEU A 47 2.03 4.58 -28.37
N ILE A 48 1.84 5.62 -27.56
CA ILE A 48 1.97 5.54 -26.11
C ILE A 48 0.77 6.18 -25.44
N THR A 49 0.21 5.50 -24.45
CA THR A 49 -0.86 6.03 -23.60
C THR A 49 -0.47 5.90 -22.14
N MET A 50 -0.97 6.83 -21.34
CA MET A 50 -0.80 6.79 -19.89
C MET A 50 -2.17 6.78 -19.24
N ARG A 51 -2.36 5.93 -18.23
CA ARG A 51 -3.62 5.81 -17.49
C ARG A 51 -3.36 5.65 -16.01
N THR A 52 -4.18 6.30 -15.19
CA THR A 52 -4.26 6.03 -13.76
C THR A 52 -4.99 4.71 -13.49
N ARG A 53 -5.07 4.31 -12.23
CA ARG A 53 -5.85 3.15 -11.81
C ARG A 53 -7.35 3.28 -12.11
N GLN A 54 -7.89 4.49 -12.17
CA GLN A 54 -9.27 4.80 -12.54
C GLN A 54 -9.49 4.88 -14.06
N ASP A 55 -8.46 4.59 -14.85
CA ASP A 55 -8.44 4.68 -16.32
C ASP A 55 -8.53 6.12 -16.85
N GLU A 56 -8.14 7.09 -16.04
CA GLU A 56 -8.08 8.51 -16.41
C GLU A 56 -6.70 8.87 -16.99
N PHE A 57 -6.65 9.80 -17.94
CA PHE A 57 -5.39 10.35 -18.44
C PHE A 57 -4.93 11.52 -17.55
N PRO A 58 -3.78 11.41 -16.85
CA PRO A 58 -3.30 12.49 -16.00
C PRO A 58 -2.54 13.54 -16.83
N ASN A 59 -3.23 14.61 -17.27
CA ASN A 59 -2.64 15.69 -18.06
C ASN A 59 -1.41 16.34 -17.40
N SER A 60 -1.38 16.39 -16.08
CA SER A 60 -0.25 16.88 -15.28
C SER A 60 1.07 16.15 -15.55
N CYS A 61 1.01 14.88 -15.98
CA CYS A 61 2.17 14.00 -16.18
C CYS A 61 2.71 14.00 -17.62
N GLN A 62 2.35 14.95 -18.47
CA GLN A 62 2.80 14.96 -19.87
C GLN A 62 4.32 15.00 -20.04
N PHE A 63 5.04 15.70 -19.15
CA PHE A 63 6.51 15.70 -19.17
C PHE A 63 7.10 14.31 -18.91
N ILE A 64 6.55 13.59 -17.95
CA ILE A 64 6.95 12.21 -17.66
C ILE A 64 6.73 11.31 -18.87
N LEU A 65 5.57 11.45 -19.53
CA LEU A 65 5.23 10.68 -20.72
C LEU A 65 6.24 10.92 -21.85
N ALA A 66 6.59 12.19 -22.13
CA ALA A 66 7.56 12.56 -23.15
C ALA A 66 8.97 12.00 -22.84
N LYS A 67 9.43 12.11 -21.60
CA LYS A 67 10.72 11.57 -21.15
C LYS A 67 10.77 10.05 -21.25
N LEU A 68 9.71 9.38 -20.85
CA LEU A 68 9.60 7.92 -20.93
C LEU A 68 9.62 7.46 -22.40
N MET A 69 8.85 8.11 -23.27
CA MET A 69 8.83 7.81 -24.71
C MET A 69 10.21 7.96 -25.35
N GLN A 70 10.93 9.03 -25.04
CA GLN A 70 12.30 9.25 -25.52
C GLN A 70 13.24 8.08 -25.13
N ARG A 71 13.13 7.58 -23.89
CA ARG A 71 13.95 6.50 -23.37
C ARG A 71 13.63 5.16 -24.03
N ILE A 72 12.35 4.86 -24.20
CA ILE A 72 11.91 3.63 -24.87
C ILE A 72 12.40 3.62 -26.34
N ASN A 73 12.26 4.73 -27.05
CA ASN A 73 12.76 4.85 -28.41
C ASN A 73 14.28 4.66 -28.48
N ALA A 74 15.04 5.29 -27.59
CA ALA A 74 16.49 5.11 -27.51
C ALA A 74 16.88 3.64 -27.24
N PHE A 75 16.13 2.94 -26.39
CA PHE A 75 16.33 1.52 -26.14
C PHE A 75 16.09 0.67 -27.39
N LEU A 76 14.99 0.93 -28.13
CA LEU A 76 14.61 0.14 -29.28
C LEU A 76 15.58 0.33 -30.46
N VAL A 77 16.02 1.57 -30.72
CA VAL A 77 16.93 1.90 -31.82
C VAL A 77 18.26 1.16 -31.74
N VAL A 78 18.80 0.94 -30.55
CA VAL A 78 20.11 0.29 -30.38
C VAL A 78 20.05 -1.25 -30.37
N ARG A 79 18.87 -1.84 -30.59
CA ARG A 79 18.72 -3.30 -30.67
C ARG A 79 19.18 -3.82 -32.05
N ASP A 80 19.70 -5.04 -32.07
CA ASP A 80 19.98 -5.74 -33.31
C ASP A 80 18.70 -6.04 -34.11
N ALA A 81 18.82 -6.26 -35.42
CA ALA A 81 17.68 -6.45 -36.31
C ALA A 81 16.78 -7.64 -35.91
N THR A 82 17.33 -8.70 -35.32
CA THR A 82 16.58 -9.87 -34.89
C THR A 82 15.70 -9.50 -33.69
N THR A 83 16.25 -8.81 -32.71
CA THR A 83 15.51 -8.31 -31.53
C THR A 83 14.43 -7.31 -31.94
N GLN A 84 14.75 -6.36 -32.84
CA GLN A 84 13.77 -5.39 -33.37
C GLN A 84 12.61 -6.10 -34.05
N LYS A 85 12.86 -7.06 -34.90
CA LYS A 85 11.84 -7.88 -35.58
C LYS A 85 10.95 -8.64 -34.60
N THR A 86 11.53 -9.19 -33.52
CA THR A 86 10.80 -9.90 -32.49
C THR A 86 9.82 -8.98 -31.73
N TRP A 87 10.20 -7.71 -31.54
CA TRP A 87 9.41 -6.75 -30.79
C TRP A 87 8.42 -5.96 -31.65
N ALA A 88 8.59 -6.00 -32.98
CA ALA A 88 7.69 -5.32 -33.91
C ALA A 88 6.23 -5.68 -33.64
N HIS A 89 5.33 -4.71 -33.73
CA HIS A 89 3.89 -4.82 -33.42
C HIS A 89 3.52 -5.25 -32.02
N SER A 90 4.47 -5.50 -31.12
CA SER A 90 4.13 -5.88 -29.76
C SER A 90 3.57 -4.71 -28.96
N THR A 91 2.70 -5.03 -28.01
CA THR A 91 2.26 -4.08 -26.98
C THR A 91 3.03 -4.38 -25.71
N MET A 92 3.52 -3.33 -25.08
CA MET A 92 4.26 -3.37 -23.84
C MET A 92 3.61 -2.43 -22.84
N THR A 93 3.68 -2.80 -21.56
CA THR A 93 3.14 -2.00 -20.46
C THR A 93 4.22 -1.79 -19.41
N LEU A 94 4.51 -0.55 -19.06
CA LEU A 94 5.28 -0.18 -17.88
C LEU A 94 4.33 0.27 -16.79
N ILE A 95 4.64 -0.11 -15.56
CA ILE A 95 3.80 0.20 -14.39
C ILE A 95 4.67 0.88 -13.34
N GLY A 96 4.14 1.96 -12.79
CA GLY A 96 4.85 2.77 -11.80
C GLY A 96 3.92 3.50 -10.85
N GLU A 97 4.55 4.20 -9.93
CA GLU A 97 3.92 5.10 -8.98
C GLU A 97 4.42 6.52 -9.24
N VAL A 98 3.51 7.47 -9.41
CA VAL A 98 3.86 8.88 -9.49
C VAL A 98 3.89 9.46 -8.09
N THR A 99 5.04 10.02 -7.72
CA THR A 99 5.28 10.77 -6.50
C THR A 99 5.64 12.22 -6.84
N HIS A 100 5.94 13.03 -5.84
CA HIS A 100 6.37 14.43 -6.02
C HIS A 100 7.64 14.68 -5.21
N GLU A 101 8.50 15.58 -5.68
CA GLU A 101 9.75 15.91 -4.99
C GLU A 101 9.53 16.64 -3.66
N ASP A 102 8.51 17.51 -3.58
CA ASP A 102 8.22 18.34 -2.40
C ASP A 102 7.11 17.77 -1.50
N TYR A 103 6.32 16.79 -1.98
CA TYR A 103 5.18 16.25 -1.25
C TYR A 103 5.35 14.77 -0.94
N THR A 104 5.08 14.40 0.30
CA THR A 104 5.10 12.99 0.75
C THR A 104 3.71 12.43 1.03
N ALA A 105 2.73 13.29 1.33
CA ALA A 105 1.36 12.84 1.61
C ALA A 105 0.58 12.54 0.32
N PHE A 106 -0.08 11.41 0.27
CA PHE A 106 -0.92 10.98 -0.87
C PHE A 106 -1.91 12.04 -1.34
N LYS A 107 -2.55 12.76 -0.39
CA LYS A 107 -3.54 13.79 -0.68
C LYS A 107 -2.96 14.90 -1.57
N ASP A 108 -1.77 15.37 -1.24
CA ASP A 108 -1.10 16.48 -1.96
C ASP A 108 -0.62 16.01 -3.33
N ILE A 109 0.04 14.84 -3.37
CA ILE A 109 0.48 14.22 -4.63
C ILE A 109 -0.71 13.97 -5.56
N SER A 110 -1.79 13.38 -5.06
CA SER A 110 -3.01 13.14 -5.82
C SER A 110 -3.65 14.44 -6.30
N GLY A 111 -3.61 15.50 -5.48
CA GLY A 111 -4.07 16.83 -5.85
C GLY A 111 -3.30 17.40 -7.06
N VAL A 112 -1.96 17.27 -7.07
CA VAL A 112 -1.12 17.71 -8.19
C VAL A 112 -1.37 16.86 -9.44
N VAL A 113 -1.45 15.52 -9.30
CA VAL A 113 -1.67 14.61 -10.43
C VAL A 113 -3.01 14.83 -11.12
N ARG A 114 -4.04 15.29 -10.40
CA ARG A 114 -5.37 15.59 -10.97
C ARG A 114 -5.46 16.91 -11.71
N ARG A 115 -4.44 17.77 -11.68
CA ARG A 115 -4.46 19.04 -12.41
C ARG A 115 -4.50 18.80 -13.91
N GLN A 116 -5.21 19.68 -14.62
CA GLN A 116 -5.42 19.57 -16.08
C GLN A 116 -4.25 20.12 -16.90
N THR A 117 -3.29 20.77 -16.28
CA THR A 117 -2.09 21.33 -16.92
C THR A 117 -0.84 20.56 -16.49
N PRO A 118 0.20 20.49 -17.36
CA PRO A 118 1.48 19.89 -17.00
C PRO A 118 2.05 20.47 -15.70
N GLN A 119 2.56 19.62 -14.84
CA GLN A 119 3.13 19.99 -13.55
C GLN A 119 4.61 19.56 -13.45
N SER A 120 5.43 20.39 -12.84
CA SER A 120 6.81 20.05 -12.45
C SER A 120 6.85 19.27 -11.15
N GLY A 121 8.03 18.75 -10.79
CA GLY A 121 8.25 18.04 -9.52
C GLY A 121 7.67 16.63 -9.46
N LEU A 122 6.92 16.20 -10.47
CA LEU A 122 6.40 14.84 -10.53
C LEU A 122 7.49 13.84 -10.92
N ILE A 123 7.54 12.71 -10.21
CA ILE A 123 8.54 11.65 -10.38
C ILE A 123 7.81 10.34 -10.64
N LEU A 124 8.13 9.68 -11.75
CA LEU A 124 7.68 8.33 -12.05
C LEU A 124 8.65 7.30 -11.47
N ASN A 125 8.16 6.45 -10.61
CA ASN A 125 8.89 5.35 -10.01
C ASN A 125 8.41 4.02 -10.59
N LEU A 126 9.11 3.48 -11.57
CA LEU A 126 8.76 2.24 -12.27
C LEU A 126 9.05 1.02 -11.40
N PHE A 127 8.12 0.06 -11.38
CA PHE A 127 8.25 -1.14 -10.56
C PHE A 127 7.84 -2.44 -11.26
N ASP A 128 7.20 -2.41 -12.42
CA ASP A 128 6.82 -3.62 -13.16
C ASP A 128 6.75 -3.35 -14.66
N PHE A 129 6.80 -4.45 -15.43
CA PHE A 129 6.71 -4.49 -16.88
C PHE A 129 5.84 -5.65 -17.32
N ASN A 130 5.14 -5.50 -18.42
CA ASN A 130 4.43 -6.60 -19.08
C ASN A 130 4.53 -6.46 -20.61
N THR A 131 4.30 -7.54 -21.34
CA THR A 131 4.31 -7.56 -22.79
C THR A 131 3.27 -8.52 -23.34
N SER A 132 2.76 -8.23 -24.53
CA SER A 132 1.87 -9.12 -25.25
C SER A 132 2.57 -10.36 -25.85
N LEU A 133 3.91 -10.37 -25.90
CA LEU A 133 4.68 -11.45 -26.51
C LEU A 133 4.66 -12.75 -25.70
N ALA A 134 4.64 -12.65 -24.38
CA ALA A 134 4.64 -13.81 -23.49
C ALA A 134 4.15 -13.48 -22.09
N THR A 135 3.61 -14.47 -21.39
CA THR A 135 3.36 -14.39 -19.95
C THR A 135 4.65 -14.66 -19.20
N LEU A 136 5.25 -13.64 -18.62
CA LEU A 136 6.54 -13.71 -17.96
C LEU A 136 6.41 -13.74 -16.43
N PRO A 137 7.28 -14.48 -15.72
CA PRO A 137 7.42 -14.37 -14.26
C PRO A 137 8.00 -13.00 -13.90
N PHE A 138 7.76 -12.58 -12.64
CA PHE A 138 8.17 -11.25 -12.18
C PHE A 138 9.67 -10.97 -12.35
N ALA A 139 10.54 -11.93 -12.02
CA ALA A 139 11.98 -11.79 -12.17
C ALA A 139 12.38 -11.43 -13.61
N LYS A 140 11.75 -12.06 -14.62
CA LYS A 140 12.01 -11.76 -16.03
C LYS A 140 11.48 -10.38 -16.43
N ARG A 141 10.28 -10.00 -15.95
CA ARG A 141 9.70 -8.67 -16.19
C ARG A 141 10.58 -7.56 -15.61
N LEU A 142 11.08 -7.78 -14.39
CA LEU A 142 12.00 -6.85 -13.73
C LEU A 142 13.30 -6.68 -14.53
N PHE A 143 13.89 -7.77 -14.96
CA PHE A 143 15.10 -7.75 -15.80
C PHE A 143 14.88 -6.95 -17.09
N LEU A 144 13.77 -7.19 -17.80
CA LEU A 144 13.45 -6.47 -19.04
C LEU A 144 13.23 -4.97 -18.77
N MET A 145 12.53 -4.62 -17.71
CA MET A 145 12.35 -3.22 -17.31
C MET A 145 13.69 -2.54 -17.01
N GLN A 146 14.57 -3.21 -16.29
CA GLN A 146 15.91 -2.69 -15.95
C GLN A 146 16.79 -2.50 -17.20
N THR A 147 16.66 -3.40 -18.17
CA THR A 147 17.37 -3.29 -19.46
C THR A 147 16.83 -2.15 -20.33
N MET A 148 15.50 -1.95 -20.31
CA MET A 148 14.83 -0.88 -21.08
C MET A 148 15.10 0.51 -20.48
N ILE A 149 15.17 0.61 -19.16
CA ILE A 149 15.40 1.84 -18.41
C ILE A 149 16.67 1.67 -17.57
N PRO A 150 17.87 1.67 -18.17
CA PRO A 150 19.09 1.30 -17.46
C PRO A 150 19.54 2.31 -16.39
N MET A 151 19.20 3.60 -16.57
CA MET A 151 19.57 4.67 -15.63
C MET A 151 18.37 5.43 -15.12
N ASN A 152 18.46 5.93 -13.90
CA ASN A 152 17.50 6.86 -13.33
C ASN A 152 17.77 8.29 -13.81
N THR A 153 16.70 9.07 -13.98
CA THR A 153 16.77 10.54 -14.10
C THR A 153 16.00 11.17 -12.97
N GLN A 154 15.94 12.50 -12.95
CA GLN A 154 15.15 13.19 -11.94
C GLN A 154 13.68 12.79 -12.01
N GLU A 155 13.11 12.71 -13.23
CA GLU A 155 11.68 12.51 -13.46
C GLU A 155 11.27 11.04 -13.63
N VAL A 156 12.21 10.15 -14.06
CA VAL A 156 11.92 8.73 -14.30
C VAL A 156 12.94 7.86 -13.58
N ARG A 157 12.48 7.11 -12.62
CA ARG A 157 13.29 6.24 -11.76
C ARG A 157 12.75 4.81 -11.79
N ARG A 158 13.60 3.88 -11.45
CA ARG A 158 13.20 2.51 -11.10
C ARG A 158 13.20 2.39 -9.58
N ILE A 159 12.18 1.81 -9.01
CA ILE A 159 12.22 1.44 -7.60
C ILE A 159 13.29 0.37 -7.40
N VAL A 160 14.10 0.53 -6.36
CA VAL A 160 15.06 -0.51 -5.94
C VAL A 160 14.27 -1.74 -5.50
N GLN A 161 14.61 -2.89 -6.06
CA GLN A 161 14.00 -4.18 -5.73
C GLN A 161 15.10 -5.16 -5.33
N VAL A 162 15.04 -5.61 -4.09
CA VAL A 162 16.04 -6.50 -3.49
C VAL A 162 15.53 -7.93 -3.55
N ALA A 163 16.25 -8.79 -4.25
CA ALA A 163 16.00 -10.23 -4.28
C ALA A 163 16.43 -10.86 -2.95
N CYS A 164 15.60 -11.72 -2.37
CA CYS A 164 15.92 -12.45 -1.16
C CYS A 164 15.12 -13.77 -1.08
N HIS A 165 15.51 -14.63 -0.12
CA HIS A 165 14.72 -15.79 0.25
C HIS A 165 13.57 -15.35 1.17
N LYS A 166 12.41 -15.98 1.06
CA LYS A 166 11.21 -15.59 1.85
C LYS A 166 11.43 -15.63 3.36
N LYS A 167 12.35 -16.47 3.87
CA LYS A 167 12.69 -16.55 5.29
C LYS A 167 13.38 -15.30 5.83
N ASP A 168 13.98 -14.49 4.94
CA ASP A 168 14.76 -13.31 5.30
C ASP A 168 13.92 -12.04 5.29
N ILE A 169 12.64 -12.13 4.88
CA ILE A 169 11.76 -10.96 4.68
C ILE A 169 11.62 -10.14 5.96
N ASP A 170 11.34 -10.78 7.10
CA ASP A 170 11.06 -10.06 8.35
C ASP A 170 12.30 -9.28 8.81
N GLY A 171 13.49 -9.89 8.78
CA GLY A 171 14.74 -9.22 9.14
C GLY A 171 15.08 -8.05 8.21
N LEU A 172 14.86 -8.21 6.89
CA LEU A 172 15.07 -7.14 5.91
C LEU A 172 14.03 -6.02 6.08
N PHE A 173 12.80 -6.35 6.41
CA PHE A 173 11.75 -5.37 6.69
C PHE A 173 12.09 -4.54 7.92
N ASP A 174 12.49 -5.18 9.02
CA ASP A 174 12.86 -4.49 10.26
C ASP A 174 14.06 -3.56 10.03
N ALA A 175 15.09 -4.02 9.32
CA ALA A 175 16.25 -3.21 8.96
C ALA A 175 15.86 -2.00 8.08
N PHE A 176 14.98 -2.21 7.10
CA PHE A 176 14.47 -1.13 6.27
C PHE A 176 13.67 -0.10 7.07
N MET A 177 12.78 -0.56 7.97
CA MET A 177 11.97 0.32 8.80
C MET A 177 12.81 1.11 9.83
N ALA A 178 13.92 0.53 10.30
CA ALA A 178 14.87 1.22 11.16
C ALA A 178 15.61 2.34 10.42
N GLN A 179 15.98 2.12 9.15
CA GLN A 179 16.66 3.13 8.32
C GLN A 179 15.69 4.21 7.83
N LYS A 180 14.43 3.87 7.59
CA LYS A 180 13.41 4.77 7.03
C LYS A 180 12.11 4.71 7.85
N PRO A 181 12.10 5.29 9.07
CA PRO A 181 10.96 5.21 9.98
C PRO A 181 9.66 5.82 9.43
N SER A 182 9.75 6.75 8.48
CA SER A 182 8.59 7.39 7.83
C SER A 182 7.97 6.56 6.69
N ALA A 183 8.61 5.45 6.26
CA ALA A 183 8.08 4.64 5.18
C ALA A 183 6.79 3.91 5.60
N GLU A 184 5.82 3.80 4.69
CA GLU A 184 4.56 3.07 4.93
C GLU A 184 4.80 1.55 5.11
N GLY A 185 5.84 1.02 4.46
CA GLY A 185 6.19 -0.39 4.48
C GLY A 185 6.86 -0.84 3.19
N MET A 186 6.76 -2.11 2.91
CA MET A 186 7.34 -2.72 1.71
C MET A 186 6.29 -3.45 0.88
N ILE A 187 6.64 -3.65 -0.37
CA ILE A 187 5.96 -4.56 -1.30
C ILE A 187 6.80 -5.83 -1.41
N VAL A 188 6.12 -6.97 -1.32
CA VAL A 188 6.70 -8.30 -1.52
C VAL A 188 6.14 -8.90 -2.79
N ARG A 189 7.01 -9.33 -3.71
CA ARG A 189 6.64 -9.98 -4.96
C ARG A 189 7.32 -11.32 -5.10
N ASP A 190 6.55 -12.35 -5.42
CA ASP A 190 7.05 -13.66 -5.78
C ASP A 190 7.84 -13.58 -7.09
N ALA A 191 9.06 -14.12 -7.14
CA ALA A 191 9.92 -14.13 -8.33
C ALA A 191 9.23 -14.77 -9.55
N ASN A 192 8.40 -15.79 -9.32
CA ASN A 192 7.67 -16.51 -10.35
C ASN A 192 6.24 -15.95 -10.58
N GLY A 193 5.86 -14.89 -9.87
CA GLY A 193 4.53 -14.31 -9.94
C GLY A 193 4.18 -13.77 -11.33
N LYS A 194 3.04 -14.18 -11.86
CA LYS A 194 2.51 -13.69 -13.14
C LYS A 194 1.85 -12.34 -12.97
N PHE A 195 1.81 -11.56 -14.06
CA PHE A 195 1.05 -10.32 -14.11
C PHE A 195 -0.41 -10.62 -14.43
N GLU A 196 -1.31 -10.21 -13.55
CA GLU A 196 -2.76 -10.39 -13.69
C GLU A 196 -3.49 -9.04 -13.51
N PRO A 197 -3.80 -8.35 -14.61
CA PRO A 197 -4.44 -7.04 -14.56
C PRO A 197 -5.76 -7.08 -13.78
N GLY A 198 -5.95 -6.09 -12.91
CA GLY A 198 -7.19 -5.92 -12.13
C GLY A 198 -7.36 -6.88 -10.96
N LYS A 199 -6.55 -7.94 -10.88
CA LYS A 199 -6.67 -8.94 -9.81
C LYS A 199 -5.76 -8.62 -8.62
N ARG A 200 -6.17 -9.15 -7.45
CA ARG A 200 -5.34 -9.28 -6.26
C ARG A 200 -4.84 -10.73 -6.19
N THR A 201 -3.54 -10.91 -6.37
CA THR A 201 -2.92 -12.24 -6.34
C THR A 201 -1.98 -12.36 -5.16
N TRP A 202 -1.79 -13.59 -4.66
CA TRP A 202 -0.89 -13.84 -3.53
C TRP A 202 0.59 -13.65 -3.87
N CYS A 203 0.94 -13.62 -5.16
CA CYS A 203 2.30 -13.32 -5.61
C CYS A 203 2.69 -11.83 -5.50
N TYR A 204 1.77 -10.96 -5.07
CA TYR A 204 1.98 -9.53 -4.90
C TYR A 204 1.29 -9.06 -3.62
N GLN A 205 2.06 -8.80 -2.56
CA GLN A 205 1.56 -8.53 -1.23
C GLN A 205 2.15 -7.24 -0.65
N LYS A 206 1.39 -6.61 0.25
CA LYS A 206 1.84 -5.46 1.05
C LYS A 206 2.31 -5.95 2.41
N LEU A 207 3.52 -5.60 2.78
CA LEU A 207 4.04 -5.74 4.13
C LEU A 207 4.12 -4.34 4.74
N LEU A 208 3.12 -3.99 5.53
CA LEU A 208 2.96 -2.64 6.07
C LEU A 208 3.50 -2.55 7.49
N ARG A 209 4.02 -1.38 7.84
CA ARG A 209 4.25 -1.01 9.23
C ARG A 209 2.94 -1.13 10.00
N LYS A 210 3.03 -1.65 11.20
CA LYS A 210 1.92 -1.76 12.13
C LYS A 210 2.26 -1.02 13.42
N PRO A 211 2.31 0.32 13.41
CA PRO A 211 2.59 1.07 14.60
C PRO A 211 1.54 0.75 15.67
N THR A 212 1.97 0.65 16.90
CA THR A 212 1.11 0.45 18.06
C THR A 212 1.30 1.59 19.03
N ILE A 213 0.26 1.87 19.82
CA ILE A 213 0.28 2.87 20.89
C ILE A 213 -0.54 2.31 22.06
N ASP A 214 -0.07 2.53 23.28
CA ASP A 214 -0.75 2.11 24.46
C ASP A 214 -1.62 3.25 25.02
N LEU A 215 -2.92 3.04 25.07
CA LEU A 215 -3.91 4.06 25.45
C LEU A 215 -4.84 3.55 26.55
N TYR A 216 -5.33 4.48 27.38
CA TYR A 216 -6.40 4.16 28.33
C TYR A 216 -7.71 3.88 27.61
N VAL A 217 -8.34 2.77 27.97
CA VAL A 217 -9.72 2.47 27.58
C VAL A 217 -10.67 3.28 28.45
N THR A 218 -11.55 4.03 27.81
CA THR A 218 -12.56 4.89 28.45
C THR A 218 -13.94 4.25 28.46
N GLY A 219 -14.18 3.28 27.57
CA GLY A 219 -15.46 2.59 27.46
C GLY A 219 -15.57 1.68 26.25
N PHE A 220 -16.81 1.27 25.99
CA PHE A 220 -17.14 0.42 24.85
C PHE A 220 -18.44 0.86 24.20
N GLU A 221 -18.55 0.66 22.89
CA GLU A 221 -19.79 0.75 22.12
C GLU A 221 -20.25 -0.65 21.72
N GLU A 222 -21.57 -0.86 21.73
CA GLU A 222 -22.16 -2.13 21.33
C GLU A 222 -22.05 -2.37 19.81
N ALA A 223 -21.84 -3.61 19.43
CA ALA A 223 -21.94 -4.02 18.03
C ALA A 223 -23.41 -4.10 17.61
N THR A 224 -23.69 -3.67 16.39
CA THR A 224 -25.02 -3.78 15.78
C THR A 224 -24.99 -4.65 14.52
N THR A 225 -26.14 -5.16 14.11
CA THR A 225 -26.36 -5.75 12.80
C THR A 225 -26.44 -4.66 11.72
N GLU A 226 -26.49 -5.03 10.45
CA GLU A 226 -26.76 -4.07 9.35
C GLU A 226 -28.13 -3.39 9.49
N ALA A 227 -29.09 -4.06 10.14
CA ALA A 227 -30.41 -3.50 10.46
C ALA A 227 -30.43 -2.60 11.72
N GLY A 228 -29.27 -2.43 12.39
CA GLY A 228 -29.13 -1.61 13.61
C GLY A 228 -29.47 -2.34 14.92
N GLU A 229 -29.77 -3.64 14.89
CA GLU A 229 -30.10 -4.43 16.08
C GLU A 229 -28.85 -4.70 16.95
N PRO A 230 -28.94 -4.54 18.28
CA PRO A 230 -27.84 -4.79 19.19
C PRO A 230 -27.43 -6.26 19.22
N LYS A 231 -26.13 -6.54 19.38
CA LYS A 231 -25.56 -7.90 19.39
C LYS A 231 -25.13 -8.40 20.76
N GLY A 232 -25.30 -7.62 21.81
CA GLY A 232 -24.85 -8.00 23.17
C GLY A 232 -23.34 -8.18 23.28
N MET A 233 -22.55 -7.53 22.44
CA MET A 233 -21.10 -7.61 22.46
C MET A 233 -20.42 -6.30 22.06
N VAL A 234 -19.17 -6.10 22.44
CA VAL A 234 -18.36 -4.93 22.06
C VAL A 234 -18.22 -4.83 20.56
N GLY A 235 -18.62 -3.71 19.98
CA GLY A 235 -18.41 -3.32 18.60
C GLY A 235 -17.19 -2.42 18.41
N ARG A 236 -16.95 -1.53 19.40
CA ARG A 236 -15.80 -0.64 19.45
C ARG A 236 -15.23 -0.55 20.85
N VAL A 237 -13.91 -0.43 20.95
CA VAL A 237 -13.21 -0.07 22.19
C VAL A 237 -12.94 1.43 22.15
N LEU A 238 -13.44 2.17 23.10
CA LEU A 238 -13.22 3.61 23.23
C LEU A 238 -11.91 3.85 24.00
N VAL A 239 -11.06 4.71 23.48
CA VAL A 239 -9.76 5.03 24.09
C VAL A 239 -9.52 6.54 24.10
N SER A 240 -8.76 7.01 25.08
CA SER A 240 -8.33 8.41 25.17
C SER A 240 -7.03 8.61 24.37
N TYR A 241 -7.05 9.47 23.36
CA TYR A 241 -5.90 9.85 22.58
C TYR A 241 -5.78 11.36 22.51
N LYS A 242 -4.68 11.93 23.01
CA LYS A 242 -4.42 13.39 23.07
C LYS A 242 -5.61 14.18 23.64
N GLY A 243 -6.25 13.66 24.67
CA GLY A 243 -7.42 14.29 25.33
C GLY A 243 -8.75 14.13 24.60
N THR A 244 -8.79 13.42 23.48
CA THR A 244 -10.01 13.11 22.71
C THR A 244 -10.33 11.62 22.81
N GLU A 245 -11.61 11.30 22.98
CA GLU A 245 -12.06 9.91 22.90
C GLU A 245 -12.20 9.47 21.45
N ILE A 246 -11.61 8.33 21.10
CA ILE A 246 -11.67 7.72 19.76
C ILE A 246 -12.13 6.27 19.84
N GLY A 247 -12.92 5.82 18.85
CA GLY A 247 -13.40 4.45 18.75
C GLY A 247 -12.45 3.58 17.93
N CYS A 248 -11.97 2.49 18.54
CA CYS A 248 -11.12 1.49 17.92
C CYS A 248 -11.92 0.25 17.54
N GLY A 249 -11.66 -0.34 16.37
CA GLY A 249 -12.23 -1.64 16.03
C GLY A 249 -11.82 -2.72 17.06
N PRO A 250 -12.63 -3.75 17.29
CA PRO A 250 -12.38 -4.78 18.32
C PRO A 250 -11.15 -5.66 18.01
N GLY A 251 -10.60 -5.60 16.81
CA GLY A 251 -9.31 -6.19 16.41
C GLY A 251 -9.17 -7.66 16.74
N LYS A 252 -8.29 -7.98 17.70
CA LYS A 252 -8.00 -9.36 18.11
C LYS A 252 -8.92 -9.91 19.20
N LEU A 253 -9.87 -9.14 19.71
CA LEU A 253 -10.86 -9.67 20.64
C LEU A 253 -11.72 -10.74 19.96
N THR A 254 -11.81 -11.91 20.55
CA THR A 254 -12.72 -12.98 20.12
C THR A 254 -14.17 -12.60 20.38
N HIS A 255 -15.12 -13.29 19.77
CA HIS A 255 -16.53 -13.06 20.04
C HIS A 255 -16.90 -13.29 21.51
N ALA A 256 -16.32 -14.31 22.16
CA ALA A 256 -16.54 -14.57 23.58
C ALA A 256 -16.05 -13.43 24.45
N GLU A 257 -14.80 -12.98 24.28
CA GLU A 257 -14.23 -11.84 25.00
C GLU A 257 -15.04 -10.55 24.79
N ARG A 258 -15.52 -10.31 23.58
CA ARG A 258 -16.35 -9.14 23.27
C ARG A 258 -17.70 -9.19 24.02
N THR A 259 -18.30 -10.37 24.17
CA THR A 259 -19.54 -10.56 24.91
C THR A 259 -19.31 -10.38 26.41
N GLU A 260 -18.27 -11.00 26.96
CA GLU A 260 -17.91 -10.85 28.37
C GLU A 260 -17.60 -9.38 28.74
N LEU A 261 -16.78 -8.70 27.95
CA LEU A 261 -16.45 -7.29 28.15
C LEU A 261 -17.70 -6.38 28.09
N TRP A 262 -18.66 -6.70 27.20
CA TRP A 262 -19.89 -5.93 27.11
C TRP A 262 -20.77 -6.12 28.36
N GLN A 263 -20.86 -7.33 28.88
CA GLN A 263 -21.57 -7.65 30.13
C GLN A 263 -20.92 -6.95 31.33
N GLU A 264 -19.61 -7.02 31.47
CA GLU A 264 -18.86 -6.34 32.53
C GLU A 264 -19.08 -4.82 32.47
N TRP A 265 -19.00 -4.25 31.27
CA TRP A 265 -19.19 -2.81 31.04
C TRP A 265 -20.60 -2.36 31.39
N THR A 266 -21.64 -3.06 30.98
CA THR A 266 -23.04 -2.72 31.27
C THR A 266 -23.35 -2.85 32.75
N GLN A 267 -22.80 -3.88 33.41
CA GLN A 267 -22.92 -4.04 34.87
C GLN A 267 -22.23 -2.90 35.62
N TRP A 268 -21.04 -2.51 35.19
CA TRP A 268 -20.33 -1.37 35.78
C TRP A 268 -21.11 -0.06 35.61
N GLN A 269 -21.64 0.20 34.42
CA GLN A 269 -22.46 1.36 34.16
C GLN A 269 -23.74 1.40 35.06
N ALA A 270 -24.40 0.24 35.18
CA ALA A 270 -25.60 0.14 36.08
C ALA A 270 -25.25 0.38 37.56
N ALA A 271 -24.08 -0.11 38.01
CA ALA A 271 -23.60 0.14 39.38
C ALA A 271 -23.34 1.64 39.61
N ILE A 272 -22.71 2.34 38.65
CA ILE A 272 -22.50 3.79 38.71
C ILE A 272 -23.85 4.52 38.77
N ALA A 273 -24.80 4.16 37.91
CA ALA A 273 -26.11 4.77 37.82
C ALA A 273 -26.92 4.59 39.11
N SER A 274 -26.68 3.48 39.84
CA SER A 274 -27.31 3.24 41.15
C SER A 274 -26.64 3.95 42.35
N GLY A 275 -25.64 4.80 42.08
CA GLY A 275 -24.91 5.57 43.10
C GLY A 275 -23.75 4.79 43.77
N TYR A 276 -23.41 3.62 43.28
CA TYR A 276 -22.25 2.87 43.78
C TYR A 276 -20.96 3.62 43.48
N LYS A 277 -20.12 3.90 44.46
CA LYS A 277 -18.79 4.47 44.28
C LYS A 277 -17.86 3.36 43.77
N THR A 278 -17.78 3.18 42.44
CA THR A 278 -16.81 2.29 41.84
C THR A 278 -15.57 3.08 41.38
N THR A 279 -14.44 2.41 41.30
CA THR A 279 -13.23 2.98 40.63
C THR A 279 -13.53 3.21 39.14
N LYS A 280 -12.99 4.26 38.56
CA LYS A 280 -13.05 4.47 37.10
C LYS A 280 -12.64 3.19 36.41
N TRP A 281 -13.36 2.80 35.35
CA TRP A 281 -12.87 1.77 34.43
C TRP A 281 -11.54 2.25 33.85
N ARG A 282 -10.46 1.63 34.28
CA ARG A 282 -9.12 2.00 33.87
C ARG A 282 -8.36 0.74 33.49
N ARG A 283 -8.42 0.39 32.22
CA ARG A 283 -7.52 -0.63 31.62
C ARG A 283 -6.76 0.03 30.49
N MET A 284 -5.57 -0.43 30.25
CA MET A 284 -4.75 0.02 29.13
C MET A 284 -4.75 -1.02 28.03
N ALA A 285 -4.87 -0.56 26.78
CA ALA A 285 -4.87 -1.40 25.61
C ALA A 285 -3.78 -0.96 24.63
N CYS A 286 -3.11 -1.92 24.04
CA CYS A 286 -2.26 -1.73 22.87
C CYS A 286 -3.16 -1.61 21.64
N ILE A 287 -3.11 -0.47 20.98
CA ILE A 287 -3.89 -0.14 19.80
C ILE A 287 -2.96 -0.08 18.59
N GLN A 288 -3.22 -0.90 17.58
CA GLN A 288 -2.56 -0.81 16.28
C GLN A 288 -3.30 0.21 15.42
N TYR A 289 -2.56 1.05 14.71
CA TYR A 289 -3.15 2.05 13.81
C TYR A 289 -2.35 2.14 12.49
N LYS A 290 -2.92 2.85 11.51
CA LYS A 290 -2.23 3.27 10.30
C LYS A 290 -1.91 4.72 10.46
N GLU A 291 -0.82 5.24 10.61
CA GLU A 291 -0.47 6.67 10.71
C GLU A 291 -1.42 7.57 11.50
N ASP A 292 -0.88 8.63 12.03
CA ASP A 292 -1.67 9.72 12.60
C ASP A 292 -2.34 10.49 11.44
N ALA A 293 -3.65 10.55 11.45
CA ALA A 293 -4.36 11.33 10.46
C ALA A 293 -4.03 12.81 10.64
N SER A 294 -3.99 13.55 9.55
CA SER A 294 -3.69 15.00 9.50
C SER A 294 -4.60 15.88 10.38
N TYR A 295 -5.53 15.29 11.12
CA TYR A 295 -6.48 15.93 12.05
C TYR A 295 -6.29 15.50 13.52
N GLY A 296 -5.14 14.90 13.88
CA GLY A 296 -4.85 14.51 15.26
C GLY A 296 -5.60 13.25 15.74
N ALA A 297 -6.12 12.42 14.83
CA ALA A 297 -6.77 11.16 15.15
C ALA A 297 -6.03 9.98 14.55
N LEU A 298 -6.08 8.81 15.20
CA LEU A 298 -5.50 7.58 14.67
C LEU A 298 -6.34 7.06 13.49
N ARG A 299 -5.67 6.70 12.39
CA ARG A 299 -6.34 6.13 11.22
C ARG A 299 -6.52 4.62 11.39
N GLU A 300 -7.74 4.12 11.22
CA GLU A 300 -8.12 2.71 11.33
C GLU A 300 -7.57 2.03 12.61
N PRO A 301 -7.80 2.62 13.80
CA PRO A 301 -7.30 2.06 15.04
C PRO A 301 -8.00 0.73 15.37
N THR A 302 -7.22 -0.26 15.84
CA THR A 302 -7.73 -1.58 16.19
C THR A 302 -7.06 -2.12 17.45
N PHE A 303 -7.85 -2.73 18.33
CA PHE A 303 -7.37 -3.39 19.55
C PHE A 303 -6.44 -4.55 19.22
N GLN A 304 -5.33 -4.70 19.95
CA GLN A 304 -4.39 -5.81 19.83
C GLN A 304 -4.39 -6.71 21.07
N HIS A 305 -4.12 -6.16 22.21
CA HIS A 305 -4.09 -6.87 23.50
C HIS A 305 -4.17 -5.86 24.66
N TRP A 306 -4.46 -6.37 25.84
CA TRP A 306 -4.40 -5.61 27.08
C TRP A 306 -2.95 -5.36 27.51
N ARG A 307 -2.73 -4.23 28.16
CA ARG A 307 -1.45 -3.81 28.74
C ARG A 307 -1.56 -3.69 30.26
N ASP A 308 -1.87 -4.82 30.89
CA ASP A 308 -2.01 -4.89 32.36
C ASP A 308 -0.64 -4.70 33.07
N ASP A 309 0.45 -4.72 32.34
CA ASP A 309 1.83 -4.48 32.76
C ASP A 309 2.24 -2.99 32.76
N LYS A 310 1.38 -2.08 32.30
CA LYS A 310 1.70 -0.66 32.09
C LYS A 310 0.70 0.28 32.74
N GLU A 311 1.20 1.30 33.45
CA GLU A 311 0.37 2.23 34.19
C GLU A 311 0.18 3.59 33.51
N THR A 312 1.01 3.94 32.51
CA THR A 312 0.95 5.23 31.82
C THR A 312 0.77 5.06 30.33
N PRO A 313 -0.12 5.81 29.68
CA PRO A 313 -0.31 5.77 28.24
C PRO A 313 0.87 6.43 27.51
N ASP A 314 0.96 6.19 26.20
CA ASP A 314 1.95 6.83 25.35
C ASP A 314 1.52 8.23 24.87
N ALA A 315 0.21 8.54 24.93
CA ALA A 315 -0.37 9.84 24.56
C ALA A 315 -1.70 10.13 25.27
#